data_3f457f382f6f95db49455d2c75e0ad0a
#
_entry.id   3f457f382f6f95db49455d2c75e0ad0a
#
_cell.length_a   1.000
_cell.length_b   1.000
_cell.length_c   1.000
_cell.angle_alpha   90.00
_cell.angle_beta   90.00
_cell.angle_gamma   90.00
#
_symmetry.space_group_name_H-M   'P 1'
#
loop_
_entity.id
_entity.type
_entity.pdbx_description
1 polymer ?
#
loop_
_entity_poly.entity_id
_entity_poly.type
_entity_poly.pdbx_seq_one_letter_code
_entity_poly.pdbx_strand_id
1 'polypeptide(L)'
;MAEKTQKKGFFNHWIVRNLLICFILVVVMIVGAIVFLNVVTKHNQELVVPDFSNMTVEQAQVAAAQAGMRVEVTDSVFVKRMKRGAVRDQNPSPGAKVKEGRRISLTINALNAKKVTMPNLVGLSMRQALAELQSRGLTPGKLIYVEDLATNNVLRQLKGNREIDPGTSVESETVIDLVLGLNPDSEAATYVPDLLGKRYMSAVDLVHRQSLNVKSVKFDDSVKDYDDSLNAVVYRQVPDISEVPVALGEDVSLYLTMDPDKVPTRESVKKNE
;
A
#
# COMPACT_ATOMS: atom_id res chain seq x y z
N MET A 1 58.86 -19.66 -80.15
CA MET A 1 59.21 -19.02 -78.84
C MET A 1 57.89 -18.67 -78.18
N ALA A 2 57.50 -19.42 -77.12
CA ALA A 2 56.29 -19.19 -76.39
C ALA A 2 56.69 -18.67 -74.98
N GLU A 3 56.40 -17.45 -74.71
CA GLU A 3 56.69 -16.79 -73.45
C GLU A 3 55.66 -17.24 -72.38
N LYS A 4 56.11 -17.99 -71.37
CA LYS A 4 55.37 -18.38 -70.22
C LYS A 4 55.24 -17.21 -69.25
N THR A 5 54.12 -16.49 -69.31
CA THR A 5 53.69 -15.49 -68.30
C THR A 5 53.39 -16.22 -67.02
N GLN A 6 54.24 -16.20 -66.02
CA GLN A 6 53.98 -16.63 -64.64
C GLN A 6 52.97 -15.65 -64.00
N LYS A 7 51.74 -16.09 -63.75
CA LYS A 7 50.80 -15.40 -62.86
C LYS A 7 51.33 -15.46 -61.44
N LYS A 8 51.99 -14.37 -60.97
CA LYS A 8 52.31 -14.17 -59.55
C LYS A 8 50.99 -14.21 -58.75
N GLY A 9 50.83 -15.21 -57.92
CA GLY A 9 49.62 -15.36 -57.09
C GLY A 9 49.39 -14.15 -56.22
N PHE A 10 48.16 -13.64 -56.21
CA PHE A 10 47.70 -12.48 -55.42
C PHE A 10 48.08 -12.52 -53.96
N PHE A 11 48.24 -13.72 -53.40
CA PHE A 11 48.64 -13.96 -51.97
C PHE A 11 50.15 -13.82 -51.69
N ASN A 12 50.99 -13.59 -52.67
CA ASN A 12 52.45 -13.51 -52.47
C ASN A 12 52.99 -12.09 -52.30
N HIS A 13 52.10 -11.08 -52.28
CA HIS A 13 52.49 -9.73 -51.95
C HIS A 13 52.62 -9.58 -50.42
N TRP A 14 53.78 -9.17 -49.94
CA TRP A 14 54.09 -8.99 -48.52
C TRP A 14 53.06 -8.09 -47.84
N ILE A 15 52.48 -7.11 -48.52
CA ILE A 15 51.45 -6.22 -48.07
C ILE A 15 50.17 -6.97 -47.76
N VAL A 16 49.67 -7.86 -48.65
CA VAL A 16 48.48 -8.66 -48.46
C VAL A 16 48.62 -9.60 -47.27
N ARG A 17 49.82 -10.22 -47.13
CA ARG A 17 50.12 -11.10 -45.98
C ARG A 17 50.09 -10.33 -44.66
N ASN A 18 50.72 -9.14 -44.62
CA ASN A 18 50.71 -8.33 -43.40
C ASN A 18 49.33 -7.79 -43.05
N LEU A 19 48.52 -7.39 -44.04
CA LEU A 19 47.12 -6.99 -43.87
C LEU A 19 46.29 -8.13 -43.33
N LEU A 20 46.51 -9.36 -43.81
CA LEU A 20 45.79 -10.56 -43.35
C LEU A 20 46.17 -10.93 -41.91
N ILE A 21 47.46 -10.79 -41.56
CA ILE A 21 47.96 -10.99 -40.16
C ILE A 21 47.36 -9.93 -39.25
N CYS A 22 47.36 -8.66 -39.66
CA CYS A 22 46.75 -7.57 -38.87
C CYS A 22 45.24 -7.81 -38.66
N PHE A 23 44.53 -8.23 -39.71
CA PHE A 23 43.10 -8.56 -39.62
C PHE A 23 42.85 -9.73 -38.64
N ILE A 24 43.65 -10.79 -38.72
CA ILE A 24 43.56 -11.94 -37.80
C ILE A 24 43.85 -11.51 -36.35
N LEU A 25 44.83 -10.65 -36.11
CA LEU A 25 45.12 -10.11 -34.77
C LEU A 25 43.95 -9.31 -34.22
N VAL A 26 43.32 -8.47 -35.05
CA VAL A 26 42.14 -7.70 -34.66
C VAL A 26 40.99 -8.62 -34.32
N VAL A 27 40.72 -9.64 -35.16
CA VAL A 27 39.67 -10.63 -34.89
C VAL A 27 39.93 -11.40 -33.58
N VAL A 28 41.14 -11.84 -33.33
CA VAL A 28 41.55 -12.53 -32.09
C VAL A 28 41.34 -11.61 -30.88
N MET A 29 41.70 -10.33 -31.02
CA MET A 29 41.52 -9.36 -29.94
C MET A 29 40.03 -9.12 -29.65
N ILE A 30 39.17 -9.00 -30.68
CA ILE A 30 37.74 -8.86 -30.52
C ILE A 30 37.12 -10.09 -29.86
N VAL A 31 37.45 -11.29 -30.33
CA VAL A 31 36.98 -12.56 -29.74
C VAL A 31 37.44 -12.67 -28.27
N GLY A 32 38.71 -12.36 -28.00
CA GLY A 32 39.25 -12.33 -26.65
C GLY A 32 38.51 -11.34 -25.73
N ALA A 33 38.20 -10.15 -26.25
CA ALA A 33 37.43 -9.16 -25.51
C ALA A 33 36.01 -9.63 -25.22
N ILE A 34 35.34 -10.27 -26.19
CA ILE A 34 33.97 -10.81 -26.02
C ILE A 34 33.97 -11.93 -24.96
N VAL A 35 34.94 -12.86 -25.02
CA VAL A 35 35.04 -13.92 -24.02
C VAL A 35 35.35 -13.36 -22.64
N PHE A 36 36.31 -12.42 -22.56
CA PHE A 36 36.63 -11.74 -21.30
C PHE A 36 35.41 -11.01 -20.71
N LEU A 37 34.69 -10.26 -21.52
CA LEU A 37 33.46 -9.58 -21.11
C LEU A 37 32.40 -10.58 -20.65
N ASN A 38 32.16 -11.68 -21.35
CA ASN A 38 31.22 -12.72 -20.95
C ASN A 38 31.52 -13.33 -19.58
N VAL A 39 32.83 -13.57 -19.30
CA VAL A 39 33.27 -14.14 -18.01
C VAL A 39 33.15 -13.11 -16.89
N VAL A 40 33.56 -11.86 -17.13
CA VAL A 40 33.56 -10.81 -16.10
C VAL A 40 32.18 -10.26 -15.82
N THR A 41 31.32 -10.13 -16.85
CA THR A 41 29.98 -9.55 -16.67
C THR A 41 28.94 -10.57 -16.21
N LYS A 42 29.30 -11.86 -16.00
CA LYS A 42 28.34 -12.92 -15.56
C LYS A 42 27.01 -12.84 -16.32
N HIS A 43 27.08 -12.78 -17.65
CA HIS A 43 25.88 -12.72 -18.50
C HIS A 43 25.01 -13.95 -18.23
N ASN A 44 23.70 -13.76 -18.07
CA ASN A 44 22.68 -14.78 -17.78
C ASN A 44 22.60 -15.34 -16.33
N GLN A 45 23.27 -14.74 -15.35
CA GLN A 45 23.01 -15.10 -13.95
C GLN A 45 22.00 -14.12 -13.35
N GLU A 46 20.71 -14.37 -13.59
CA GLU A 46 19.60 -13.62 -12.99
C GLU A 46 19.10 -14.36 -11.76
N LEU A 47 19.04 -13.66 -10.65
CA LEU A 47 18.44 -14.12 -9.40
C LEU A 47 17.05 -13.52 -9.26
N VAL A 48 16.12 -14.30 -8.72
CA VAL A 48 14.76 -13.84 -8.44
C VAL A 48 14.71 -13.21 -7.05
N VAL A 49 14.17 -12.01 -6.95
CA VAL A 49 14.03 -11.30 -5.68
C VAL A 49 12.97 -11.99 -4.81
N PRO A 50 13.33 -12.44 -3.59
CA PRO A 50 12.37 -12.98 -2.63
C PRO A 50 11.37 -11.92 -2.16
N ASP A 51 10.25 -12.38 -1.59
CA ASP A 51 9.31 -11.52 -0.88
C ASP A 51 9.78 -11.32 0.57
N PHE A 52 10.04 -10.06 0.92
CA PHE A 52 10.44 -9.66 2.28
C PHE A 52 9.29 -9.03 3.07
N SER A 53 8.09 -8.95 2.52
CA SER A 53 6.92 -8.33 3.16
C SER A 53 6.66 -8.93 4.54
N ASN A 54 6.35 -8.07 5.51
CA ASN A 54 6.08 -8.43 6.91
C ASN A 54 7.25 -9.06 7.70
N MET A 55 8.43 -9.27 7.08
CA MET A 55 9.63 -9.72 7.79
C MET A 55 10.23 -8.60 8.65
N THR A 56 10.95 -8.96 9.71
CA THR A 56 11.84 -7.98 10.38
C THR A 56 13.06 -7.71 9.49
N VAL A 57 13.74 -6.59 9.73
CA VAL A 57 14.96 -6.24 8.97
C VAL A 57 16.01 -7.34 9.05
N GLU A 58 16.17 -7.96 10.23
CA GLU A 58 17.11 -9.06 10.47
C GLU A 58 16.73 -10.31 9.64
N GLN A 59 15.44 -10.65 9.61
CA GLN A 59 14.94 -11.76 8.80
C GLN A 59 15.16 -11.52 7.31
N ALA A 60 14.85 -10.29 6.85
CA ALA A 60 15.07 -9.90 5.47
C ALA A 60 16.56 -9.94 5.08
N GLN A 61 17.46 -9.53 5.98
CA GLN A 61 18.91 -9.61 5.77
C GLN A 61 19.39 -11.05 5.59
N VAL A 62 18.92 -11.96 6.43
CA VAL A 62 19.27 -13.40 6.32
C VAL A 62 18.73 -13.98 5.02
N ALA A 63 17.48 -13.74 4.68
CA ALA A 63 16.85 -14.25 3.47
C ALA A 63 17.53 -13.68 2.19
N ALA A 64 17.86 -12.40 2.18
CA ALA A 64 18.56 -11.76 1.08
C ALA A 64 19.98 -12.33 0.90
N ALA A 65 20.73 -12.54 2.00
CA ALA A 65 22.07 -13.12 1.94
C ALA A 65 22.04 -14.54 1.36
N GLN A 66 21.05 -15.36 1.76
CA GLN A 66 20.82 -16.70 1.21
C GLN A 66 20.50 -16.68 -0.29
N ALA A 67 19.81 -15.62 -0.75
CA ALA A 67 19.49 -15.41 -2.17
C ALA A 67 20.60 -14.68 -2.96
N GLY A 68 21.79 -14.45 -2.37
CA GLY A 68 22.90 -13.76 -3.03
C GLY A 68 22.69 -12.26 -3.22
N MET A 69 21.86 -11.62 -2.40
CA MET A 69 21.47 -10.21 -2.46
C MET A 69 21.82 -9.48 -1.16
N ARG A 70 21.64 -8.16 -1.15
CA ARG A 70 21.77 -7.33 0.05
C ARG A 70 20.53 -6.48 0.19
N VAL A 71 20.09 -6.27 1.41
CA VAL A 71 18.99 -5.34 1.72
C VAL A 71 19.53 -4.12 2.44
N GLU A 72 18.87 -2.98 2.21
CA GLU A 72 19.15 -1.72 2.86
C GLU A 72 17.83 -1.01 3.16
N VAL A 73 17.66 -0.59 4.41
CA VAL A 73 16.52 0.24 4.79
C VAL A 73 16.77 1.65 4.28
N THR A 74 15.94 2.09 3.32
CA THR A 74 16.06 3.41 2.70
C THR A 74 14.99 4.39 3.16
N ASP A 75 13.86 3.86 3.65
CA ASP A 75 12.74 4.69 4.09
C ASP A 75 11.97 4.03 5.24
N SER A 76 11.20 4.84 5.96
CA SER A 76 10.30 4.36 7.01
C SER A 76 9.00 5.15 7.03
N VAL A 77 7.88 4.43 7.01
CA VAL A 77 6.53 5.01 7.02
C VAL A 77 5.75 4.40 8.17
N PHE A 78 5.09 5.23 8.97
CA PHE A 78 4.30 4.74 10.08
C PHE A 78 2.95 4.19 9.61
N VAL A 79 2.66 2.95 9.99
CA VAL A 79 1.37 2.27 9.76
C VAL A 79 0.95 1.58 11.05
N LYS A 80 -0.14 2.03 11.67
CA LYS A 80 -0.57 1.57 13.00
C LYS A 80 -0.92 0.08 13.06
N ARG A 81 -1.48 -0.47 11.98
CA ARG A 81 -1.93 -1.87 11.92
C ARG A 81 -0.81 -2.86 11.59
N MET A 82 0.37 -2.37 11.25
CA MET A 82 1.51 -3.21 10.90
C MET A 82 2.51 -3.27 12.04
N LYS A 83 3.18 -4.42 12.22
CA LYS A 83 4.23 -4.58 13.25
C LYS A 83 5.32 -3.53 13.03
N ARG A 84 5.73 -2.83 14.09
CA ARG A 84 6.83 -1.85 14.03
C ARG A 84 8.13 -2.52 13.61
N GLY A 85 8.88 -1.88 12.72
CA GLY A 85 10.13 -2.40 12.16
C GLY A 85 9.97 -3.51 11.12
N ALA A 86 8.74 -3.92 10.78
CA ALA A 86 8.51 -4.88 9.71
C ALA A 86 8.65 -4.21 8.34
N VAL A 87 9.13 -4.96 7.36
CA VAL A 87 9.23 -4.54 5.96
C VAL A 87 7.82 -4.37 5.40
N ARG A 88 7.52 -3.16 4.93
CA ARG A 88 6.26 -2.80 4.29
C ARG A 88 6.33 -2.96 2.78
N ASP A 89 7.43 -2.50 2.19
CA ASP A 89 7.61 -2.47 0.75
C ASP A 89 9.08 -2.69 0.39
N GLN A 90 9.33 -3.17 -0.81
CA GLN A 90 10.67 -3.43 -1.32
C GLN A 90 10.81 -2.99 -2.77
N ASN A 91 12.01 -2.56 -3.13
CA ASN A 91 12.35 -2.22 -4.51
C ASN A 91 13.73 -2.81 -4.87
N PRO A 92 13.82 -3.71 -5.87
CA PRO A 92 12.77 -4.23 -6.77
C PRO A 92 11.71 -5.10 -6.09
N SER A 93 10.55 -5.18 -6.74
CA SER A 93 9.40 -5.96 -6.25
C SER A 93 9.71 -7.46 -6.19
N PRO A 94 8.98 -8.26 -5.37
CA PRO A 94 9.10 -9.70 -5.35
C PRO A 94 8.94 -10.30 -6.76
N GLY A 95 9.74 -11.32 -7.07
CA GLY A 95 9.74 -11.96 -8.39
C GLY A 95 10.52 -11.22 -9.48
N ALA A 96 11.01 -10.00 -9.24
CA ALA A 96 11.86 -9.29 -10.20
C ALA A 96 13.20 -10.02 -10.39
N LYS A 97 13.74 -9.95 -11.60
CA LYS A 97 15.04 -10.52 -11.94
C LYS A 97 16.16 -9.50 -11.73
N VAL A 98 17.15 -9.86 -10.97
CA VAL A 98 18.27 -9.00 -10.63
C VAL A 98 19.60 -9.74 -10.73
N LYS A 99 20.71 -9.01 -10.78
CA LYS A 99 22.05 -9.61 -10.74
C LYS A 99 22.47 -9.92 -9.31
N GLU A 100 23.37 -10.89 -9.15
CA GLU A 100 24.00 -11.20 -7.87
C GLU A 100 24.61 -9.96 -7.20
N GLY A 101 24.46 -9.86 -5.88
CA GLY A 101 24.90 -8.71 -5.10
C GLY A 101 24.04 -7.46 -5.24
N ARG A 102 22.87 -7.55 -5.96
CA ARG A 102 21.94 -6.42 -6.08
C ARG A 102 21.50 -5.97 -4.69
N ARG A 103 21.46 -4.65 -4.49
CA ARG A 103 20.89 -4.01 -3.33
C ARG A 103 19.37 -3.87 -3.51
N ILE A 104 18.63 -4.38 -2.55
CA ILE A 104 17.18 -4.26 -2.48
C ILE A 104 16.88 -3.19 -1.42
N SER A 105 16.23 -2.13 -1.84
CA SER A 105 15.77 -1.07 -0.93
C SER A 105 14.52 -1.53 -0.19
N LEU A 106 14.52 -1.38 1.13
CA LEU A 106 13.37 -1.72 1.97
C LEU A 106 12.77 -0.43 2.56
N THR A 107 11.45 -0.32 2.48
CA THR A 107 10.66 0.60 3.28
C THR A 107 10.10 -0.16 4.47
N ILE A 108 10.41 0.27 5.69
CA ILE A 108 9.94 -0.40 6.91
C ILE A 108 8.82 0.38 7.58
N ASN A 109 8.03 -0.31 8.40
CA ASN A 109 7.14 0.38 9.31
C ASN A 109 7.95 1.09 10.39
N ALA A 110 7.77 2.39 10.52
CA ALA A 110 8.54 3.22 11.44
C ALA A 110 8.44 2.73 12.88
N LEU A 111 9.56 2.75 13.60
CA LEU A 111 9.61 2.38 15.01
C LEU A 111 8.85 3.39 15.90
N ASN A 112 8.92 4.66 15.51
CA ASN A 112 8.24 5.76 16.20
C ASN A 112 7.12 6.33 15.32
N ALA A 113 5.92 6.44 15.89
CA ALA A 113 4.82 7.12 15.24
C ALA A 113 5.11 8.63 15.11
N LYS A 114 4.75 9.20 13.95
CA LYS A 114 4.73 10.65 13.80
C LYS A 114 3.76 11.24 14.81
N LYS A 115 4.19 12.24 15.57
CA LYS A 115 3.32 12.97 16.50
C LYS A 115 2.62 14.10 15.77
N VAL A 116 1.35 14.29 16.09
CA VAL A 116 0.50 15.38 15.61
C VAL A 116 -0.16 16.07 16.79
N THR A 117 -0.54 17.32 16.60
CA THR A 117 -1.21 18.10 17.65
C THR A 117 -2.71 17.94 17.54
N MET A 118 -3.38 17.63 18.65
CA MET A 118 -4.83 17.51 18.74
C MET A 118 -5.50 18.86 18.45
N PRO A 119 -6.37 18.98 17.44
CA PRO A 119 -7.12 20.19 17.18
C PRO A 119 -8.22 20.43 18.23
N ASN A 120 -8.75 21.64 18.27
CA ASN A 120 -9.98 21.92 19.01
C ASN A 120 -11.18 21.60 18.12
N LEU A 121 -11.93 20.59 18.50
CA LEU A 121 -13.12 20.15 17.76
C LEU A 121 -14.42 20.59 18.44
N VAL A 122 -14.35 20.97 19.72
CA VAL A 122 -15.52 21.38 20.50
C VAL A 122 -16.17 22.62 19.88
N GLY A 123 -17.46 22.58 19.68
CA GLY A 123 -18.24 23.64 19.04
C GLY A 123 -18.29 23.56 17.51
N LEU A 124 -17.52 22.67 16.89
CA LEU A 124 -17.63 22.42 15.44
C LEU A 124 -18.83 21.51 15.13
N SER A 125 -19.35 21.63 13.93
CA SER A 125 -20.26 20.59 13.41
C SER A 125 -19.52 19.28 13.21
N MET A 126 -20.20 18.14 13.32
CA MET A 126 -19.67 16.80 13.08
C MET A 126 -18.86 16.74 11.77
N ARG A 127 -19.38 17.29 10.68
CA ARG A 127 -18.70 17.26 9.37
C ARG A 127 -17.38 18.03 9.37
N GLN A 128 -17.35 19.19 10.02
CA GLN A 128 -16.12 19.98 10.16
C GLN A 128 -15.11 19.24 11.04
N ALA A 129 -15.56 18.64 12.15
CA ALA A 129 -14.70 17.88 13.04
C ALA A 129 -14.08 16.65 12.36
N LEU A 130 -14.87 15.89 11.56
CA LEU A 130 -14.35 14.78 10.77
C LEU A 130 -13.28 15.22 9.76
N ALA A 131 -13.53 16.33 9.04
CA ALA A 131 -12.58 16.89 8.10
C ALA A 131 -11.28 17.38 8.79
N GLU A 132 -11.41 18.03 9.94
CA GLU A 132 -10.25 18.51 10.72
C GLU A 132 -9.42 17.34 11.26
N LEU A 133 -10.04 16.27 11.77
CA LEU A 133 -9.34 15.05 12.19
C LEU A 133 -8.53 14.45 11.03
N GLN A 134 -9.15 14.27 9.87
CA GLN A 134 -8.50 13.73 8.68
C GLN A 134 -7.34 14.62 8.22
N SER A 135 -7.52 15.94 8.21
CA SER A 135 -6.47 16.90 7.81
C SER A 135 -5.23 16.83 8.69
N ARG A 136 -5.41 16.51 9.98
CA ARG A 136 -4.33 16.32 10.95
C ARG A 136 -3.75 14.91 10.97
N GLY A 137 -4.26 14.00 10.14
CA GLY A 137 -3.83 12.59 10.14
C GLY A 137 -4.30 11.84 11.38
N LEU A 138 -5.44 12.25 11.95
CA LEU A 138 -6.15 11.55 13.03
C LEU A 138 -7.31 10.75 12.43
N THR A 139 -7.72 9.68 13.12
CA THR A 139 -8.79 8.80 12.65
C THR A 139 -10.08 9.08 13.43
N PRO A 140 -11.19 9.38 12.76
CA PRO A 140 -12.48 9.43 13.41
C PRO A 140 -12.83 8.08 14.06
N GLY A 141 -13.29 8.13 15.31
CA GLY A 141 -13.76 6.98 16.07
C GLY A 141 -15.27 6.93 16.16
N LYS A 142 -15.79 6.62 17.35
CA LYS A 142 -17.22 6.54 17.59
C LYS A 142 -17.88 7.92 17.65
N LEU A 143 -19.07 8.00 17.09
CA LEU A 143 -19.99 9.12 17.23
C LEU A 143 -20.97 8.79 18.36
N ILE A 144 -20.81 9.45 19.51
CA ILE A 144 -21.59 9.19 20.73
C ILE A 144 -22.60 10.32 20.88
N TYR A 145 -23.88 10.04 20.71
CA TYR A 145 -24.95 11.02 20.81
C TYR A 145 -25.46 11.15 22.23
N VAL A 146 -25.59 12.37 22.69
CA VAL A 146 -26.16 12.74 24.01
C VAL A 146 -27.16 13.88 23.82
N GLU A 147 -28.13 13.99 24.71
CA GLU A 147 -29.14 15.06 24.67
C GLU A 147 -28.49 16.44 24.74
N ASP A 148 -28.81 17.27 23.76
CA ASP A 148 -28.35 18.66 23.65
C ASP A 148 -29.28 19.44 22.70
N LEU A 149 -29.29 20.76 22.79
CA LEU A 149 -30.11 21.63 21.94
C LEU A 149 -29.70 21.57 20.46
N ALA A 150 -28.40 21.33 20.17
CA ALA A 150 -27.85 21.36 18.81
C ALA A 150 -27.49 19.96 18.33
N THR A 151 -28.25 19.41 17.41
CA THR A 151 -27.94 18.11 16.77
C THR A 151 -26.66 18.21 15.94
N ASN A 152 -25.79 17.17 16.05
CA ASN A 152 -24.50 17.05 15.33
C ASN A 152 -23.48 18.16 15.66
N ASN A 153 -23.56 18.83 16.80
CA ASN A 153 -22.55 19.70 17.33
C ASN A 153 -21.60 18.91 18.24
N VAL A 154 -20.28 19.11 18.13
CA VAL A 154 -19.30 18.44 18.97
C VAL A 154 -19.26 19.08 20.36
N LEU A 155 -19.61 18.28 21.37
CA LEU A 155 -19.60 18.69 22.78
C LEU A 155 -18.30 18.34 23.47
N ARG A 156 -17.71 17.17 23.15
CA ARG A 156 -16.45 16.68 23.70
C ARG A 156 -15.70 15.81 22.69
N GLN A 157 -14.38 15.79 22.84
CA GLN A 157 -13.47 14.95 22.07
C GLN A 157 -12.76 13.97 23.00
N LEU A 158 -12.78 12.67 22.65
CA LEU A 158 -12.28 11.62 23.53
C LEU A 158 -11.20 10.79 22.82
N LYS A 159 -10.20 10.36 23.59
CA LYS A 159 -9.26 9.32 23.20
C LYS A 159 -9.57 8.07 24.03
N GLY A 160 -10.25 7.08 23.43
CA GLY A 160 -10.90 6.02 24.15
C GLY A 160 -11.99 6.61 25.07
N ASN A 161 -11.97 6.28 26.35
CA ASN A 161 -12.99 6.77 27.28
C ASN A 161 -12.56 8.05 28.05
N ARG A 162 -11.47 8.72 27.65
CA ARG A 162 -10.94 9.89 28.34
C ARG A 162 -11.01 11.11 27.43
N GLU A 163 -11.45 12.23 28.00
CA GLU A 163 -11.41 13.51 27.33
C GLU A 163 -9.95 13.91 27.02
N ILE A 164 -9.74 14.51 25.86
CA ILE A 164 -8.43 14.96 25.40
C ILE A 164 -8.46 16.45 25.08
N ASP A 165 -7.54 17.19 25.70
CA ASP A 165 -7.44 18.64 25.51
C ASP A 165 -6.85 18.99 24.13
N PRO A 166 -7.33 20.07 23.50
CA PRO A 166 -6.69 20.65 22.33
C PRO A 166 -5.22 20.99 22.62
N GLY A 167 -4.36 20.85 21.61
CA GLY A 167 -2.92 21.10 21.77
C GLY A 167 -2.12 19.90 22.28
N THR A 168 -2.77 18.84 22.78
CA THR A 168 -2.10 17.63 23.25
C THR A 168 -1.38 16.94 22.10
N SER A 169 -0.14 16.49 22.32
CA SER A 169 0.63 15.72 21.35
C SER A 169 0.20 14.27 21.36
N VAL A 170 -0.29 13.77 20.24
CA VAL A 170 -0.74 12.38 20.04
C VAL A 170 -0.04 11.73 18.84
N GLU A 171 -0.03 10.42 18.77
CA GLU A 171 0.46 9.71 17.59
C GLU A 171 -0.47 9.92 16.39
N SER A 172 0.06 10.03 15.18
CA SER A 172 -0.76 10.01 13.97
C SER A 172 -1.63 8.75 13.93
N GLU A 173 -2.75 8.80 13.20
CA GLU A 173 -3.75 7.73 13.15
C GLU A 173 -4.38 7.37 14.52
N THR A 174 -4.20 8.21 15.56
CA THR A 174 -4.92 8.04 16.82
C THR A 174 -6.43 8.18 16.55
N VAL A 175 -7.19 7.23 17.07
CA VAL A 175 -8.66 7.24 16.98
C VAL A 175 -9.21 8.22 18.01
N ILE A 176 -10.06 9.13 17.55
CA ILE A 176 -10.71 10.16 18.36
C ILE A 176 -12.23 9.97 18.26
N ASP A 177 -12.84 9.68 19.38
CA ASP A 177 -14.30 9.56 19.49
C ASP A 177 -14.88 10.97 19.71
N LEU A 178 -16.06 11.23 19.16
CA LEU A 178 -16.75 12.51 19.27
C LEU A 178 -18.06 12.32 20.07
N VAL A 179 -18.22 13.12 21.10
CA VAL A 179 -19.52 13.25 21.77
C VAL A 179 -20.28 14.37 21.08
N LEU A 180 -21.45 14.03 20.52
CA LEU A 180 -22.27 14.89 19.69
C LEU A 180 -23.60 15.17 20.36
N GLY A 181 -24.12 16.38 20.18
CA GLY A 181 -25.45 16.73 20.61
C GLY A 181 -26.51 16.06 19.75
N LEU A 182 -27.63 15.73 20.37
CA LEU A 182 -28.88 15.28 19.76
C LEU A 182 -30.06 16.02 20.42
N ASN A 183 -30.76 16.83 19.64
CA ASN A 183 -31.96 17.48 20.12
C ASN A 183 -33.11 16.46 20.20
N PRO A 184 -33.61 16.17 21.41
CA PRO A 184 -34.67 15.20 21.60
C PRO A 184 -35.99 15.59 20.92
N ASP A 185 -36.23 16.89 20.71
CA ASP A 185 -37.41 17.41 20.04
C ASP A 185 -37.31 17.33 18.50
N SER A 186 -36.14 16.96 17.98
CA SER A 186 -35.93 16.76 16.54
C SER A 186 -36.15 15.28 16.18
N GLU A 187 -36.92 15.03 15.12
CA GLU A 187 -37.02 13.69 14.49
C GLU A 187 -35.74 13.38 13.73
N ALA A 188 -34.58 13.59 14.36
CA ALA A 188 -33.28 13.40 13.72
C ALA A 188 -33.00 11.90 13.47
N ALA A 189 -33.12 11.52 12.23
CA ALA A 189 -32.86 10.17 11.76
C ALA A 189 -31.94 10.20 10.52
N THR A 190 -31.38 9.07 10.19
CA THR A 190 -30.53 8.90 9.02
C THR A 190 -30.87 7.59 8.30
N TYR A 191 -30.22 7.35 7.16
CA TYR A 191 -30.41 6.12 6.39
C TYR A 191 -29.10 5.39 6.26
N VAL A 192 -29.17 4.05 6.26
CA VAL A 192 -28.02 3.20 6.01
C VAL A 192 -27.61 3.32 4.53
N PRO A 193 -26.41 3.84 4.23
CA PRO A 193 -25.98 4.04 2.86
C PRO A 193 -25.64 2.73 2.16
N ASP A 194 -25.64 2.74 0.82
CA ASP A 194 -25.11 1.66 0.00
C ASP A 194 -23.57 1.64 0.06
N LEU A 195 -23.02 0.64 0.73
CA LEU A 195 -21.59 0.44 0.90
C LEU A 195 -21.03 -0.67 0.01
N LEU A 196 -21.89 -1.45 -0.68
CA LEU A 196 -21.47 -2.56 -1.52
C LEU A 196 -20.53 -2.09 -2.64
N GLY A 197 -19.43 -2.81 -2.84
CA GLY A 197 -18.39 -2.47 -3.80
C GLY A 197 -17.52 -1.26 -3.44
N LYS A 198 -17.75 -0.61 -2.29
CA LYS A 198 -16.89 0.48 -1.82
C LYS A 198 -15.63 -0.09 -1.17
N ARG A 199 -14.50 0.58 -1.39
CA ARG A 199 -13.26 0.27 -0.67
C ARG A 199 -13.40 0.58 0.81
N TYR A 200 -12.67 -0.14 1.65
CA TYR A 200 -12.72 -0.04 3.10
C TYR A 200 -12.78 1.40 3.62
N MET A 201 -11.79 2.23 3.30
CA MET A 201 -11.74 3.61 3.82
C MET A 201 -12.92 4.47 3.34
N SER A 202 -13.33 4.31 2.08
CA SER A 202 -14.48 5.03 1.53
C SER A 202 -15.80 4.60 2.18
N ALA A 203 -15.95 3.32 2.53
CA ALA A 203 -17.11 2.82 3.23
C ALA A 203 -17.20 3.39 4.65
N VAL A 204 -16.10 3.40 5.39
CA VAL A 204 -16.02 4.00 6.75
C VAL A 204 -16.37 5.48 6.71
N ASP A 205 -15.83 6.24 5.75
CA ASP A 205 -16.13 7.66 5.58
C ASP A 205 -17.61 7.91 5.29
N LEU A 206 -18.24 7.07 4.45
CA LEU A 206 -19.67 7.18 4.16
C LEU A 206 -20.52 6.90 5.39
N VAL A 207 -20.18 5.87 6.17
CA VAL A 207 -20.88 5.56 7.43
C VAL A 207 -20.86 6.77 8.39
N HIS A 208 -19.68 7.34 8.63
CA HIS A 208 -19.55 8.51 9.51
C HIS A 208 -20.27 9.75 8.95
N ARG A 209 -20.23 10.00 7.64
CA ARG A 209 -20.94 11.12 7.00
C ARG A 209 -22.46 11.02 7.16
N GLN A 210 -22.96 9.80 7.27
CA GLN A 210 -24.38 9.53 7.55
C GLN A 210 -24.69 9.49 9.06
N SER A 211 -23.78 9.98 9.89
CA SER A 211 -23.96 10.00 11.35
C SER A 211 -24.15 8.61 11.96
N LEU A 212 -23.54 7.60 11.35
CA LEU A 212 -23.55 6.19 11.78
C LEU A 212 -22.18 5.77 12.28
N ASN A 213 -22.12 4.67 13.01
CA ASN A 213 -20.91 4.07 13.55
C ASN A 213 -20.51 2.81 12.80
N VAL A 214 -19.20 2.52 12.75
CA VAL A 214 -18.69 1.23 12.30
C VAL A 214 -18.48 0.35 13.53
N LYS A 215 -19.35 -0.67 13.71
CA LYS A 215 -19.27 -1.64 14.80
C LYS A 215 -18.12 -2.60 14.66
N SER A 216 -18.02 -3.22 13.50
CA SER A 216 -17.02 -4.23 13.21
C SER A 216 -16.64 -4.23 11.74
N VAL A 217 -15.37 -4.55 11.49
CA VAL A 217 -14.82 -4.75 10.16
C VAL A 217 -14.27 -6.17 10.12
N LYS A 218 -14.80 -7.00 9.21
CA LYS A 218 -14.37 -8.39 9.04
C LYS A 218 -13.85 -8.57 7.63
N PHE A 219 -12.62 -9.04 7.54
CA PHE A 219 -11.97 -9.43 6.29
C PHE A 219 -12.12 -10.93 6.10
N ASP A 220 -12.30 -11.37 4.87
CA ASP A 220 -12.29 -12.79 4.54
C ASP A 220 -10.88 -13.30 4.23
N ASP A 221 -10.75 -14.60 3.93
CA ASP A 221 -9.46 -15.27 3.71
C ASP A 221 -8.71 -14.80 2.43
N SER A 222 -9.35 -13.98 1.59
CA SER A 222 -8.72 -13.39 0.41
C SER A 222 -7.79 -12.22 0.76
N VAL A 223 -7.99 -11.62 1.95
CA VAL A 223 -7.20 -10.49 2.46
C VAL A 223 -6.04 -11.05 3.30
N LYS A 224 -4.83 -10.99 2.76
CA LYS A 224 -3.64 -11.62 3.37
C LYS A 224 -2.75 -10.63 4.11
N ASP A 225 -2.70 -9.39 3.64
CA ASP A 225 -1.81 -8.38 4.17
C ASP A 225 -2.50 -7.03 4.39
N TYR A 226 -1.70 -6.03 4.78
CA TYR A 226 -2.20 -4.69 5.04
C TYR A 226 -2.68 -3.99 3.76
N ASP A 227 -1.95 -4.13 2.65
CA ASP A 227 -2.29 -3.49 1.39
C ASP A 227 -3.57 -4.09 0.79
N ASP A 228 -3.76 -5.41 0.93
CA ASP A 228 -5.03 -6.08 0.64
C ASP A 228 -6.18 -5.46 1.45
N SER A 229 -5.96 -5.22 2.76
CA SER A 229 -6.98 -4.65 3.63
C SER A 229 -7.42 -3.24 3.23
N LEU A 230 -6.51 -2.43 2.65
CA LEU A 230 -6.82 -1.09 2.14
C LEU A 230 -7.60 -1.13 0.82
N ASN A 231 -7.34 -2.14 0.00
CA ASN A 231 -7.94 -2.31 -1.32
C ASN A 231 -9.20 -3.18 -1.29
N ALA A 232 -9.41 -3.93 -0.20
CA ALA A 232 -10.59 -4.76 -0.02
C ALA A 232 -11.88 -3.95 -0.16
N VAL A 233 -12.89 -4.58 -0.79
CA VAL A 233 -14.19 -3.98 -1.05
C VAL A 233 -15.27 -4.64 -0.21
N VAL A 234 -16.30 -3.87 0.15
CA VAL A 234 -17.44 -4.36 0.92
C VAL A 234 -18.29 -5.28 0.03
N TYR A 235 -18.43 -6.54 0.42
CA TYR A 235 -19.33 -7.48 -0.25
C TYR A 235 -20.63 -7.72 0.53
N ARG A 236 -20.65 -7.35 1.83
CA ARG A 236 -21.81 -7.44 2.70
C ARG A 236 -21.75 -6.37 3.78
N GLN A 237 -22.89 -5.81 4.13
CA GLN A 237 -23.06 -4.89 5.25
C GLN A 237 -24.22 -5.33 6.15
N VAL A 238 -24.21 -4.94 7.42
CA VAL A 238 -25.32 -5.19 8.35
C VAL A 238 -25.47 -3.96 9.24
N PRO A 239 -26.65 -3.28 9.25
CA PRO A 239 -27.85 -3.58 8.48
C PRO A 239 -27.66 -3.44 6.96
N ASP A 240 -28.53 -4.09 6.20
CA ASP A 240 -28.61 -3.89 4.75
C ASP A 240 -29.11 -2.48 4.43
N ILE A 241 -29.03 -2.10 3.14
CA ILE A 241 -29.58 -0.84 2.64
C ILE A 241 -31.06 -0.81 3.01
N SER A 242 -31.49 0.28 3.64
CA SER A 242 -32.87 0.41 4.06
C SER A 242 -33.39 1.81 3.76
N GLU A 243 -34.62 1.88 3.26
CA GLU A 243 -35.40 3.11 3.17
C GLU A 243 -36.03 3.49 4.51
N VAL A 244 -35.92 2.59 5.51
CA VAL A 244 -36.37 2.87 6.87
C VAL A 244 -35.30 3.69 7.59
N PRO A 245 -35.70 4.86 8.14
CA PRO A 245 -34.74 5.68 8.88
C PRO A 245 -34.28 4.98 10.16
N VAL A 246 -33.01 5.15 10.49
CA VAL A 246 -32.37 4.63 11.71
C VAL A 246 -31.90 5.78 12.60
N ALA A 247 -31.68 5.51 13.88
CA ALA A 247 -31.17 6.50 14.82
C ALA A 247 -29.75 6.97 14.47
N LEU A 248 -29.43 8.21 14.81
CA LEU A 248 -28.08 8.72 14.73
C LEU A 248 -27.18 7.92 15.67
N GLY A 249 -25.97 7.59 15.23
CA GLY A 249 -25.03 6.80 16.01
C GLY A 249 -25.26 5.28 15.92
N GLU A 250 -26.23 4.81 15.12
CA GLU A 250 -26.46 3.37 14.91
C GLU A 250 -25.24 2.67 14.31
N ASP A 251 -25.09 1.42 14.65
CA ASP A 251 -23.91 0.60 14.35
C ASP A 251 -24.06 -0.14 13.00
N VAL A 252 -23.08 -0.03 12.11
CA VAL A 252 -22.98 -0.76 10.85
C VAL A 252 -21.78 -1.71 10.88
N SER A 253 -21.96 -2.98 10.54
CA SER A 253 -20.90 -3.97 10.39
C SER A 253 -20.54 -4.16 8.93
N LEU A 254 -19.25 -4.19 8.61
CA LEU A 254 -18.71 -4.31 7.26
C LEU A 254 -18.00 -5.64 7.08
N TYR A 255 -18.25 -6.31 5.94
CA TYR A 255 -17.57 -7.53 5.52
C TYR A 255 -16.88 -7.25 4.19
N LEU A 256 -15.56 -7.47 4.15
CA LEU A 256 -14.70 -7.07 3.05
C LEU A 256 -13.96 -8.26 2.42
N THR A 257 -13.74 -8.17 1.12
CA THR A 257 -13.07 -9.18 0.32
C THR A 257 -12.17 -8.54 -0.72
N MET A 258 -11.15 -9.27 -1.16
CA MET A 258 -10.38 -8.98 -2.40
C MET A 258 -10.94 -9.74 -3.61
N ASP A 259 -11.89 -10.66 -3.40
CA ASP A 259 -12.49 -11.47 -4.46
C ASP A 259 -13.64 -10.69 -5.14
N PRO A 260 -13.49 -10.28 -6.42
CA PRO A 260 -14.53 -9.54 -7.13
C PRO A 260 -15.83 -10.33 -7.31
N ASP A 261 -15.76 -11.67 -7.37
CA ASP A 261 -16.92 -12.53 -7.62
C ASP A 261 -17.87 -12.58 -6.42
N LYS A 262 -17.38 -12.23 -5.23
CA LYS A 262 -18.22 -12.13 -4.01
C LYS A 262 -19.01 -10.82 -3.92
N VAL A 263 -18.64 -9.81 -4.70
CA VAL A 263 -19.31 -8.50 -4.63
C VAL A 263 -20.63 -8.58 -5.41
N PRO A 264 -21.80 -8.41 -4.74
CA PRO A 264 -23.07 -8.49 -5.42
C PRO A 264 -23.18 -7.42 -6.51
N THR A 265 -23.59 -7.81 -7.71
CA THR A 265 -23.93 -6.87 -8.77
C THR A 265 -25.29 -6.26 -8.46
N ARG A 266 -25.48 -4.95 -8.71
CA ARG A 266 -26.74 -4.24 -8.43
C ARG A 266 -27.99 -4.92 -8.99
N GLU A 267 -27.86 -5.72 -10.04
CA GLU A 267 -28.96 -6.51 -10.63
C GLU A 267 -29.33 -7.74 -9.77
N SER A 268 -28.38 -8.30 -9.02
CA SER A 268 -28.64 -9.47 -8.17
C SER A 268 -29.39 -9.12 -6.89
N VAL A 269 -29.22 -7.88 -6.38
CA VAL A 269 -29.90 -7.41 -5.17
C VAL A 269 -31.39 -7.17 -5.41
N LYS A 270 -31.77 -6.62 -6.58
CA LYS A 270 -33.18 -6.39 -6.95
C LYS A 270 -34.00 -7.65 -7.26
N LYS A 271 -33.36 -8.80 -7.38
CA LYS A 271 -34.05 -10.08 -7.75
C LYS A 271 -34.44 -10.90 -6.50
N ASN A 272 -33.99 -10.50 -5.32
CA ASN A 272 -34.26 -11.19 -4.04
C ASN A 272 -35.23 -10.39 -3.12
N GLU A 273 -35.78 -9.28 -3.60
CA GLU A 273 -36.96 -8.59 -3.06
C GLU A 273 -38.21 -9.03 -3.84
#